data_848d53a243a4fd053f03da0e60cb41f9
#
_entry.id   848d53a243a4fd053f03da0e60cb41f9
#
_cell.length_a   1.000
_cell.length_b   1.000
_cell.length_c   1.000
_cell.angle_alpha   90.00
_cell.angle_beta   90.00
_cell.angle_gamma   90.00
#
_symmetry.space_group_name_H-M   'P 1'
#
loop_
_entity.id
_entity.type
_entity.pdbx_description
1 polymer ?
#
loop_
_entity_poly.entity_id
_entity_poly.type
_entity_poly.pdbx_seq_one_letter_code
_entity_poly.pdbx_strand_id
1 'polypeptide(L)'
;MNQISPLAYVHPEAKLGDNNIIGPFCYIDRDVEIGDNNVMQNSVTIHVGSRIGSNNEFFPGASISTKPQDLKFRGEETTCVVGDNNSIRENVTISRGTASKGKTVVGSNNLLMENMHVGHDCVLGSGLIIGNSTKLAGEVVIDDNAILSGCVLVHQFCHIGGYAMVQGGSRSPMDIPPYIIAGRDPLKYCGLNIVGLRRRGFSKEQIDLIHNTYRLLYNTGTLKEGIEEVRKTLPMTKEVEYILNFVETSQRGIIR
;
A
#
# COMPACT_ATOMS: atom_id res chain seq x y z
N MET A 1 10.34 -27.11 11.17
CA MET A 1 10.78 -26.64 12.52
C MET A 1 11.29 -25.21 12.43
N ASN A 2 10.96 -24.40 13.41
CA ASN A 2 11.41 -23.00 13.48
C ASN A 2 12.84 -22.89 14.01
N GLN A 3 13.62 -21.93 13.48
CA GLN A 3 14.95 -21.57 13.96
C GLN A 3 14.84 -20.24 14.73
N ILE A 4 14.85 -20.33 16.06
CA ILE A 4 14.68 -19.16 16.93
C ILE A 4 15.97 -18.89 17.67
N SER A 5 16.50 -17.66 17.52
CA SER A 5 17.70 -17.23 18.26
C SER A 5 17.45 -17.28 19.77
N PRO A 6 18.40 -17.77 20.57
CA PRO A 6 18.26 -17.75 22.03
C PRO A 6 18.21 -16.32 22.63
N LEU A 7 18.53 -15.32 21.83
CA LEU A 7 18.42 -13.89 22.20
C LEU A 7 17.11 -13.25 21.73
N ALA A 8 16.22 -13.98 21.09
CA ALA A 8 14.89 -13.52 20.73
C ALA A 8 13.89 -13.80 21.84
N TYR A 9 12.90 -12.94 21.98
CA TYR A 9 11.74 -13.20 22.84
C TYR A 9 10.51 -13.52 21.98
N VAL A 10 9.90 -14.66 22.24
CA VAL A 10 8.62 -15.06 21.63
C VAL A 10 7.65 -15.35 22.74
N HIS A 11 6.53 -14.61 22.78
CA HIS A 11 5.51 -14.83 23.80
C HIS A 11 4.91 -16.25 23.67
N PRO A 12 4.66 -16.97 24.78
CA PRO A 12 4.14 -18.33 24.74
C PRO A 12 2.79 -18.51 24.04
N GLU A 13 1.98 -17.44 23.98
CA GLU A 13 0.67 -17.44 23.30
C GLU A 13 0.78 -17.11 21.80
N ALA A 14 1.95 -16.72 21.30
CA ALA A 14 2.15 -16.47 19.88
C ALA A 14 2.05 -17.78 19.10
N LYS A 15 1.31 -17.75 17.99
CA LYS A 15 1.14 -18.89 17.09
C LYS A 15 2.07 -18.75 15.91
N LEU A 16 3.03 -19.66 15.80
CA LEU A 16 3.98 -19.69 14.71
C LEU A 16 3.71 -20.92 13.83
N GLY A 17 3.64 -20.73 12.53
CA GLY A 17 3.72 -21.79 11.54
C GLY A 17 5.11 -22.44 11.50
N ASP A 18 5.42 -23.10 10.41
CA ASP A 18 6.65 -23.87 10.26
C ASP A 18 7.75 -23.10 9.52
N ASN A 19 8.99 -23.55 9.78
CA ASN A 19 10.21 -23.12 9.08
C ASN A 19 10.50 -21.59 9.15
N ASN A 20 10.02 -20.92 10.18
CA ASN A 20 10.36 -19.52 10.41
C ASN A 20 11.79 -19.40 10.98
N ILE A 21 12.50 -18.37 10.54
CA ILE A 21 13.80 -17.96 11.07
C ILE A 21 13.62 -16.66 11.84
N ILE A 22 13.88 -16.70 13.16
CA ILE A 22 13.74 -15.53 14.04
C ILE A 22 15.12 -15.18 14.61
N GLY A 23 15.66 -14.06 14.13
CA GLY A 23 16.99 -13.57 14.47
C GLY A 23 17.10 -13.01 15.90
N PRO A 24 18.32 -12.61 16.30
CA PRO A 24 18.57 -12.10 17.65
C PRO A 24 17.83 -10.77 17.90
N PHE A 25 17.45 -10.56 19.16
CA PHE A 25 16.76 -9.35 19.62
C PHE A 25 15.40 -9.08 18.96
N CYS A 26 14.84 -10.07 18.28
CA CYS A 26 13.44 -10.02 17.85
C CYS A 26 12.52 -10.13 19.06
N TYR A 27 11.42 -9.38 19.02
CA TYR A 27 10.35 -9.43 20.01
C TYR A 27 9.03 -9.76 19.33
N ILE A 28 8.39 -10.86 19.74
CA ILE A 28 7.08 -11.29 19.26
C ILE A 28 6.13 -11.33 20.45
N ASP A 29 5.10 -10.48 20.39
CA ASP A 29 4.13 -10.27 21.47
C ASP A 29 3.06 -11.38 21.52
N ARG A 30 2.20 -11.31 22.54
CA ARG A 30 0.98 -12.12 22.61
C ARG A 30 0.01 -11.78 21.47
N ASP A 31 -0.98 -12.63 21.23
CA ASP A 31 -2.00 -12.45 20.19
C ASP A 31 -1.39 -12.14 18.81
N VAL A 32 -0.34 -12.86 18.46
CA VAL A 32 0.34 -12.82 17.17
C VAL A 32 0.15 -14.16 16.46
N GLU A 33 -0.20 -14.11 15.17
CA GLU A 33 -0.25 -15.27 14.29
C GLU A 33 0.67 -15.05 13.10
N ILE A 34 1.59 -15.99 12.86
CA ILE A 34 2.60 -15.95 11.80
C ILE A 34 2.54 -17.26 11.02
N GLY A 35 2.42 -17.18 9.71
CA GLY A 35 2.46 -18.33 8.80
C GLY A 35 3.83 -18.97 8.69
N ASP A 36 4.09 -19.62 7.58
CA ASP A 36 5.28 -20.43 7.35
C ASP A 36 6.40 -19.66 6.62
N ASN A 37 7.64 -20.15 6.77
CA ASN A 37 8.80 -19.74 6.00
C ASN A 37 9.12 -18.23 6.07
N ASN A 38 8.75 -17.54 7.14
CA ASN A 38 9.11 -16.14 7.31
C ASN A 38 10.54 -16.01 7.85
N VAL A 39 11.22 -14.96 7.42
CA VAL A 39 12.57 -14.61 7.90
C VAL A 39 12.49 -13.28 8.62
N MET A 40 12.78 -13.27 9.90
CA MET A 40 12.94 -12.06 10.71
C MET A 40 14.42 -11.91 11.03
N GLN A 41 15.05 -10.88 10.48
CA GLN A 41 16.45 -10.56 10.78
C GLN A 41 16.55 -10.09 12.24
N ASN A 42 17.63 -9.41 12.62
CA ASN A 42 17.76 -8.95 14.00
C ASN A 42 16.82 -7.77 14.33
N SER A 43 16.44 -7.64 15.60
CA SER A 43 15.71 -6.46 16.13
C SER A 43 14.36 -6.16 15.45
N VAL A 44 13.68 -7.16 14.95
CA VAL A 44 12.32 -7.04 14.43
C VAL A 44 11.33 -7.12 15.58
N THR A 45 10.32 -6.24 15.59
CA THR A 45 9.27 -6.24 16.62
C THR A 45 7.90 -6.52 15.97
N ILE A 46 7.24 -7.57 16.45
CA ILE A 46 5.89 -7.94 16.05
C ILE A 46 4.97 -7.75 17.26
N HIS A 47 4.12 -6.72 17.20
CA HIS A 47 3.22 -6.37 18.29
C HIS A 47 1.90 -7.14 18.26
N VAL A 48 1.16 -7.03 19.35
CA VAL A 48 -0.18 -7.59 19.53
C VAL A 48 -1.12 -7.25 18.35
N GLY A 49 -1.96 -8.22 17.98
CA GLY A 49 -2.93 -8.07 16.88
C GLY A 49 -2.34 -8.30 15.49
N SER A 50 -1.10 -8.78 15.38
CA SER A 50 -0.48 -9.12 14.08
C SER A 50 -1.04 -10.42 13.53
N ARG A 51 -1.39 -10.42 12.24
CA ARG A 51 -1.80 -11.60 11.45
C ARG A 51 -0.94 -11.60 10.18
N ILE A 52 0.10 -12.39 10.18
CA ILE A 52 1.16 -12.40 9.15
C ILE A 52 1.08 -13.70 8.35
N GLY A 53 1.06 -13.60 7.04
CA GLY A 53 1.09 -14.72 6.12
C GLY A 53 2.46 -15.40 6.06
N SER A 54 2.79 -15.96 4.92
CA SER A 54 3.97 -16.81 4.71
C SER A 54 4.99 -16.17 3.78
N ASN A 55 6.24 -16.64 3.85
CA ASN A 55 7.33 -16.26 2.95
C ASN A 55 7.68 -14.75 2.99
N ASN A 56 7.44 -14.07 4.10
CA ASN A 56 7.82 -12.68 4.26
C ASN A 56 9.24 -12.55 4.79
N GLU A 57 9.94 -11.51 4.40
CA GLU A 57 11.24 -11.13 4.96
C GLU A 57 11.15 -9.77 5.66
N PHE A 58 11.53 -9.75 6.94
CA PHE A 58 11.56 -8.57 7.78
C PHE A 58 13.00 -8.20 8.10
N PHE A 59 13.35 -6.96 7.80
CA PHE A 59 14.69 -6.44 7.98
C PHE A 59 14.86 -5.71 9.33
N PRO A 60 16.09 -5.42 9.75
CA PRO A 60 16.36 -4.88 11.07
C PRO A 60 15.54 -3.64 11.42
N GLY A 61 14.99 -3.62 12.63
CA GLY A 61 14.22 -2.49 13.14
C GLY A 61 12.79 -2.37 12.59
N ALA A 62 12.34 -3.29 11.72
CA ALA A 62 10.95 -3.31 11.29
C ALA A 62 10.02 -3.55 12.49
N SER A 63 8.91 -2.78 12.55
CA SER A 63 7.97 -2.83 13.66
C SER A 63 6.53 -2.92 13.15
N ILE A 64 5.90 -4.06 13.38
CA ILE A 64 4.61 -4.42 12.80
C ILE A 64 3.52 -4.39 13.86
N SER A 65 2.34 -3.88 13.50
CA SER A 65 1.17 -3.73 14.39
C SER A 65 1.44 -2.75 15.54
N THR A 66 2.20 -1.68 15.27
CA THR A 66 2.44 -0.64 16.27
C THR A 66 1.13 -0.01 16.75
N LYS A 67 1.15 0.52 17.96
CA LYS A 67 0.01 1.29 18.49
C LYS A 67 -0.31 2.45 17.54
N PRO A 68 -1.60 2.63 17.15
CA PRO A 68 -2.00 3.75 16.30
C PRO A 68 -1.59 5.10 16.87
N GLN A 69 -1.06 5.98 16.03
CA GLN A 69 -0.71 7.35 16.37
C GLN A 69 -1.93 8.28 16.16
N ASP A 70 -3.08 7.86 16.66
CA ASP A 70 -4.33 8.61 16.63
C ASP A 70 -4.75 8.96 18.05
N LEU A 71 -5.03 10.25 18.30
CA LEU A 71 -5.49 10.75 19.60
C LEU A 71 -6.84 10.16 20.02
N LYS A 72 -7.62 9.62 19.09
CA LYS A 72 -8.91 8.97 19.35
C LYS A 72 -8.76 7.52 19.81
N PHE A 73 -7.61 6.89 19.56
CA PHE A 73 -7.38 5.49 19.94
C PHE A 73 -7.44 5.33 21.47
N ARG A 74 -8.28 4.42 21.95
CA ARG A 74 -8.53 4.17 23.39
C ARG A 74 -8.00 2.83 23.88
N GLY A 75 -7.30 2.06 23.01
CA GLY A 75 -6.77 0.74 23.34
C GLY A 75 -7.66 -0.39 22.82
N GLU A 76 -8.45 -0.13 21.80
CA GLU A 76 -9.34 -1.10 21.15
C GLU A 76 -8.55 -2.30 20.62
N GLU A 77 -9.16 -3.48 20.69
CA GLU A 77 -8.62 -4.70 20.08
C GLU A 77 -8.76 -4.61 18.56
N THR A 78 -7.65 -4.31 17.91
CA THR A 78 -7.57 -4.14 16.47
C THR A 78 -6.36 -4.89 15.90
N THR A 79 -6.36 -5.11 14.59
CA THR A 79 -5.36 -5.96 13.95
C THR A 79 -4.54 -5.25 12.88
N CYS A 80 -3.41 -5.86 12.55
CA CYS A 80 -2.62 -5.60 11.37
C CYS A 80 -2.46 -6.91 10.60
N VAL A 81 -2.96 -6.94 9.37
CA VAL A 81 -2.89 -8.11 8.49
C VAL A 81 -1.82 -7.87 7.44
N VAL A 82 -0.87 -8.78 7.32
CA VAL A 82 0.19 -8.78 6.30
C VAL A 82 0.08 -10.07 5.51
N GLY A 83 -0.06 -9.98 4.21
CA GLY A 83 -0.12 -11.13 3.30
C GLY A 83 1.21 -11.86 3.15
N ASP A 84 1.42 -12.44 1.99
CA ASP A 84 2.55 -13.32 1.70
C ASP A 84 3.61 -12.65 0.83
N ASN A 85 4.84 -13.17 0.87
CA ASN A 85 5.93 -12.82 -0.03
C ASN A 85 6.29 -11.31 0.00
N ASN A 86 6.15 -10.65 1.12
CA ASN A 86 6.54 -9.24 1.26
C ASN A 86 7.99 -9.11 1.72
N SER A 87 8.69 -8.11 1.18
CA SER A 87 9.98 -7.65 1.68
C SER A 87 9.77 -6.34 2.44
N ILE A 88 9.90 -6.40 3.77
CA ILE A 88 9.66 -5.28 4.68
C ILE A 88 11.00 -4.83 5.23
N ARG A 89 11.52 -3.74 4.65
CA ARG A 89 12.89 -3.28 4.84
C ARG A 89 13.11 -2.60 6.20
N GLU A 90 14.32 -2.11 6.38
CA GLU A 90 14.83 -1.58 7.64
C GLU A 90 13.95 -0.45 8.20
N ASN A 91 13.65 -0.52 9.48
CA ASN A 91 12.88 0.50 10.22
C ASN A 91 11.49 0.83 9.62
N VAL A 92 10.91 -0.05 8.82
CA VAL A 92 9.52 0.09 8.38
C VAL A 92 8.62 -0.03 9.60
N THR A 93 7.63 0.87 9.69
CA THR A 93 6.62 0.81 10.75
C THR A 93 5.23 0.67 10.15
N ILE A 94 4.42 -0.26 10.68
CA ILE A 94 3.04 -0.47 10.26
C ILE A 94 2.16 -0.41 11.51
N SER A 95 1.28 0.58 11.60
CA SER A 95 0.32 0.69 12.70
C SER A 95 -0.85 -0.26 12.49
N ARG A 96 -1.38 -0.85 13.58
CA ARG A 96 -2.65 -1.59 13.49
C ARG A 96 -3.83 -0.65 13.31
N GLY A 97 -5.03 -1.18 13.09
CA GLY A 97 -6.24 -0.40 12.92
C GLY A 97 -6.69 0.33 14.19
N THR A 98 -7.69 1.17 14.03
CA THR A 98 -8.45 1.84 15.11
C THR A 98 -9.90 1.36 15.10
N ALA A 99 -10.77 1.92 15.93
CA ALA A 99 -12.20 1.65 15.90
C ALA A 99 -12.86 2.00 14.54
N SER A 100 -12.21 2.80 13.68
CA SER A 100 -12.74 3.21 12.38
C SER A 100 -12.93 2.02 11.43
N LYS A 101 -11.89 1.19 11.25
CA LYS A 101 -11.95 0.00 10.37
C LYS A 101 -11.54 -1.30 11.07
N GLY A 102 -11.05 -1.22 12.30
CA GLY A 102 -10.63 -2.38 13.10
C GLY A 102 -9.33 -3.03 12.64
N LYS A 103 -8.83 -2.68 11.46
CA LYS A 103 -7.60 -3.31 10.91
C LYS A 103 -6.87 -2.44 9.91
N THR A 104 -5.55 -2.60 9.86
CA THR A 104 -4.68 -2.22 8.75
C THR A 104 -4.35 -3.44 7.92
N VAL A 105 -4.35 -3.32 6.59
CA VAL A 105 -4.10 -4.44 5.68
C VAL A 105 -2.96 -4.11 4.73
N VAL A 106 -2.02 -5.03 4.61
CA VAL A 106 -0.97 -5.05 3.58
C VAL A 106 -1.11 -6.35 2.81
N GLY A 107 -1.31 -6.26 1.50
CA GLY A 107 -1.43 -7.41 0.60
C GLY A 107 -0.13 -8.20 0.45
N SER A 108 0.06 -8.82 -0.69
CA SER A 108 1.17 -9.74 -0.95
C SER A 108 2.13 -9.23 -2.02
N ASN A 109 3.34 -9.79 -2.06
CA ASN A 109 4.35 -9.48 -3.08
C ASN A 109 4.78 -7.99 -3.09
N ASN A 110 4.81 -7.33 -1.95
CA ASN A 110 5.16 -5.92 -1.81
C ASN A 110 6.63 -5.74 -1.42
N LEU A 111 7.23 -4.68 -1.95
CA LEU A 111 8.50 -4.15 -1.47
C LEU A 111 8.24 -2.84 -0.72
N LEU A 112 8.38 -2.88 0.60
CA LEU A 112 8.28 -1.72 1.48
C LEU A 112 9.69 -1.30 1.87
N MET A 113 10.22 -0.22 1.25
CA MET A 113 11.60 0.18 1.44
C MET A 113 11.85 0.86 2.78
N GLU A 114 13.11 1.08 3.11
CA GLU A 114 13.57 1.53 4.42
C GLU A 114 12.87 2.80 4.92
N ASN A 115 12.66 2.87 6.23
CA ASN A 115 12.09 4.03 6.94
C ASN A 115 10.69 4.46 6.47
N MET A 116 9.95 3.62 5.69
CA MET A 116 8.58 3.97 5.35
C MET A 116 7.63 3.77 6.55
N HIS A 117 6.47 4.43 6.49
CA HIS A 117 5.43 4.31 7.52
C HIS A 117 4.07 4.04 6.89
N VAL A 118 3.34 3.08 7.44
CA VAL A 118 1.92 2.82 7.15
C VAL A 118 1.09 3.22 8.37
N GLY A 119 0.25 4.25 8.19
CA GLY A 119 -0.70 4.70 9.20
C GLY A 119 -1.78 3.66 9.50
N HIS A 120 -2.55 3.91 10.56
CA HIS A 120 -3.66 3.06 10.98
C HIS A 120 -4.76 2.97 9.90
N ASP A 121 -5.47 1.85 9.84
CA ASP A 121 -6.63 1.64 8.96
C ASP A 121 -6.33 1.75 7.45
N CYS A 122 -5.07 1.76 7.06
CA CYS A 122 -4.66 1.71 5.65
C CYS A 122 -5.00 0.36 5.03
N VAL A 123 -5.28 0.38 3.72
CA VAL A 123 -5.47 -0.83 2.90
C VAL A 123 -4.52 -0.75 1.71
N LEU A 124 -3.49 -1.56 1.74
CA LEU A 124 -2.49 -1.68 0.70
C LEU A 124 -2.71 -2.98 -0.08
N GLY A 125 -2.81 -2.87 -1.39
CA GLY A 125 -2.93 -4.00 -2.31
C GLY A 125 -1.65 -4.82 -2.44
N SER A 126 -1.52 -5.51 -3.54
CA SER A 126 -0.41 -6.42 -3.83
C SER A 126 0.49 -5.92 -4.96
N GLY A 127 1.73 -6.38 -4.98
CA GLY A 127 2.70 -6.02 -6.02
C GLY A 127 3.18 -4.57 -5.96
N LEU A 128 3.07 -3.93 -4.80
CA LEU A 128 3.46 -2.54 -4.57
C LEU A 128 4.98 -2.40 -4.44
N ILE A 129 5.48 -1.26 -4.91
CA ILE A 129 6.84 -0.81 -4.60
C ILE A 129 6.72 0.55 -3.93
N ILE A 130 7.06 0.62 -2.63
CA ILE A 130 6.98 1.86 -1.87
C ILE A 130 8.38 2.27 -1.43
N GLY A 131 8.83 3.39 -1.97
CA GLY A 131 10.19 3.90 -1.82
C GLY A 131 10.51 4.39 -0.41
N ASN A 132 11.80 4.54 -0.18
CA ASN A 132 12.40 4.93 1.09
C ASN A 132 11.73 6.18 1.69
N SER A 133 11.53 6.17 3.00
CA SER A 133 11.01 7.31 3.77
C SER A 133 9.63 7.82 3.35
N THR A 134 8.88 7.07 2.54
CA THR A 134 7.48 7.39 2.21
C THR A 134 6.61 7.26 3.45
N LYS A 135 5.67 8.19 3.65
CA LYS A 135 4.75 8.20 4.79
C LYS A 135 3.31 8.20 4.31
N LEU A 136 2.57 7.19 4.74
CA LEU A 136 1.14 7.09 4.53
C LEU A 136 0.43 7.47 5.83
N ALA A 137 -0.40 8.50 5.79
CA ALA A 137 -1.24 8.84 6.94
C ALA A 137 -2.37 7.79 7.11
N GLY A 138 -3.22 7.94 8.13
CA GLY A 138 -4.28 6.97 8.38
C GLY A 138 -5.29 6.85 7.24
N GLU A 139 -5.89 5.66 7.09
CA GLU A 139 -6.98 5.36 6.15
C GLU A 139 -6.64 5.56 4.65
N VAL A 140 -5.37 5.53 4.30
CA VAL A 140 -4.93 5.55 2.90
C VAL A 140 -5.22 4.20 2.24
N VAL A 141 -5.74 4.24 1.01
CA VAL A 141 -5.92 3.06 0.17
C VAL A 141 -4.95 3.11 -0.99
N ILE A 142 -4.26 2.01 -1.27
CA ILE A 142 -3.38 1.87 -2.43
C ILE A 142 -3.74 0.58 -3.15
N ASP A 143 -4.18 0.70 -4.40
CA ASP A 143 -4.53 -0.46 -5.22
C ASP A 143 -3.29 -1.16 -5.78
N ASP A 144 -3.49 -2.36 -6.33
CA ASP A 144 -2.42 -3.25 -6.78
C ASP A 144 -1.44 -2.60 -7.78
N ASN A 145 -0.18 -3.01 -7.68
CA ASN A 145 0.88 -2.66 -8.62
C ASN A 145 1.23 -1.17 -8.70
N ALA A 146 0.78 -0.35 -7.77
CA ALA A 146 1.20 1.04 -7.67
C ALA A 146 2.67 1.16 -7.23
N ILE A 147 3.33 2.21 -7.70
CA ILE A 147 4.72 2.53 -7.35
C ILE A 147 4.76 3.93 -6.74
N LEU A 148 5.18 4.04 -5.50
CA LEU A 148 5.49 5.31 -4.87
C LEU A 148 7.01 5.40 -4.73
N SER A 149 7.62 6.40 -5.35
CA SER A 149 9.06 6.64 -5.20
C SER A 149 9.40 7.15 -3.79
N GLY A 150 10.68 7.34 -3.49
CA GLY A 150 11.08 7.75 -2.14
C GLY A 150 10.53 9.10 -1.69
N CYS A 151 10.34 9.27 -0.37
CA CYS A 151 9.90 10.52 0.26
C CYS A 151 8.53 11.04 -0.20
N VAL A 152 7.62 10.16 -0.59
CA VAL A 152 6.24 10.53 -0.89
C VAL A 152 5.44 10.67 0.40
N LEU A 153 4.68 11.75 0.53
CA LEU A 153 3.78 12.00 1.66
C LEU A 153 2.33 11.92 1.18
N VAL A 154 1.57 10.96 1.71
CA VAL A 154 0.16 10.77 1.34
C VAL A 154 -0.75 11.19 2.48
N HIS A 155 -1.64 12.14 2.19
CA HIS A 155 -2.60 12.64 3.17
C HIS A 155 -3.64 11.57 3.54
N GLN A 156 -4.18 11.69 4.75
CA GLN A 156 -5.23 10.81 5.27
C GLN A 156 -6.43 10.73 4.31
N PHE A 157 -7.00 9.53 4.18
CA PHE A 157 -8.13 9.19 3.32
C PHE A 157 -7.87 9.26 1.80
N CYS A 158 -6.66 9.49 1.36
CA CYS A 158 -6.35 9.44 -0.06
C CYS A 158 -6.38 8.02 -0.60
N HIS A 159 -6.83 7.89 -1.86
CA HIS A 159 -6.80 6.67 -2.63
C HIS A 159 -5.81 6.80 -3.80
N ILE A 160 -4.93 5.82 -3.95
CA ILE A 160 -3.97 5.72 -5.06
C ILE A 160 -4.34 4.52 -5.91
N GLY A 161 -4.72 4.78 -7.15
CA GLY A 161 -5.16 3.76 -8.09
C GLY A 161 -4.02 2.85 -8.56
N GLY A 162 -4.39 1.66 -8.98
CA GLY A 162 -3.47 0.62 -9.42
C GLY A 162 -2.60 1.05 -10.61
N TYR A 163 -1.38 0.52 -10.65
CA TYR A 163 -0.40 0.84 -11.69
C TYR A 163 0.02 2.32 -11.76
N ALA A 164 -0.45 3.17 -10.87
CA ALA A 164 0.02 4.55 -10.77
C ALA A 164 1.49 4.59 -10.34
N MET A 165 2.21 5.60 -10.82
CA MET A 165 3.58 5.88 -10.41
C MET A 165 3.64 7.30 -9.85
N VAL A 166 4.05 7.44 -8.59
CA VAL A 166 4.19 8.73 -7.90
C VAL A 166 5.65 9.11 -7.82
N GLN A 167 6.01 10.28 -8.32
CA GLN A 167 7.38 10.78 -8.30
C GLN A 167 7.87 11.03 -6.87
N GLY A 168 9.17 10.83 -6.65
CA GLY A 168 9.81 11.06 -5.36
C GLY A 168 9.67 12.51 -4.85
N GLY A 169 9.57 12.66 -3.53
CA GLY A 169 9.39 13.95 -2.89
C GLY A 169 7.98 14.57 -3.03
N SER A 170 7.05 13.86 -3.65
CA SER A 170 5.68 14.36 -3.87
C SER A 170 4.84 14.37 -2.60
N ARG A 171 3.92 15.34 -2.51
CA ARG A 171 2.89 15.40 -1.47
C ARG A 171 1.52 15.28 -2.11
N SER A 172 0.74 14.26 -1.74
CA SER A 172 -0.60 14.02 -2.28
C SER A 172 -1.69 14.38 -1.26
N PRO A 173 -2.40 15.50 -1.45
CA PRO A 173 -3.58 15.83 -0.67
C PRO A 173 -4.89 15.29 -1.29
N MET A 174 -4.83 14.73 -2.49
CA MET A 174 -5.95 14.27 -3.31
C MET A 174 -5.70 12.85 -3.80
N ASP A 175 -6.75 12.21 -4.34
CA ASP A 175 -6.65 10.89 -4.93
C ASP A 175 -5.86 10.90 -6.23
N ILE A 176 -5.09 9.83 -6.45
CA ILE A 176 -4.27 9.64 -7.65
C ILE A 176 -4.90 8.55 -8.51
N PRO A 177 -5.45 8.87 -9.68
CA PRO A 177 -6.09 7.87 -10.53
C PRO A 177 -5.16 6.77 -11.02
N PRO A 178 -5.71 5.62 -11.44
CA PRO A 178 -4.90 4.48 -11.89
C PRO A 178 -4.13 4.73 -13.19
N TYR A 179 -3.07 3.97 -13.43
CA TYR A 179 -2.26 3.93 -14.67
C TYR A 179 -1.42 5.16 -14.98
N ILE A 180 -1.47 6.22 -14.18
CA ILE A 180 -0.81 7.50 -14.47
C ILE A 180 0.53 7.67 -13.78
N ILE A 181 1.28 8.65 -14.24
CA ILE A 181 2.37 9.27 -13.49
C ILE A 181 1.83 10.53 -12.80
N ALA A 182 2.01 10.59 -11.49
CA ALA A 182 1.75 11.77 -10.66
C ALA A 182 3.08 12.41 -10.26
N GLY A 183 3.23 13.71 -10.48
CA GLY A 183 4.47 14.42 -10.17
C GLY A 183 4.27 15.93 -10.13
N ARG A 184 5.37 16.67 -10.00
CA ARG A 184 5.43 18.13 -9.84
C ARG A 184 5.00 18.63 -8.45
N ASP A 185 5.15 19.91 -8.20
CA ASP A 185 4.67 20.62 -7.01
C ASP A 185 3.93 21.89 -7.49
N PRO A 186 2.63 22.03 -7.26
CA PRO A 186 1.73 21.04 -6.68
C PRO A 186 1.57 19.77 -7.55
N LEU A 187 1.21 18.65 -6.89
CA LEU A 187 1.08 17.34 -7.56
C LEU A 187 0.04 17.38 -8.69
N LYS A 188 0.43 16.89 -9.87
CA LYS A 188 -0.39 16.89 -11.09
C LYS A 188 -0.27 15.59 -11.87
N TYR A 189 -1.22 15.38 -12.78
CA TYR A 189 -1.13 14.38 -13.83
C TYR A 189 0.03 14.69 -14.78
N CYS A 190 0.94 13.76 -14.97
CA CYS A 190 2.11 13.88 -15.83
C CYS A 190 2.11 12.87 -16.99
N GLY A 191 0.92 12.40 -17.40
CA GLY A 191 0.77 11.39 -18.44
C GLY A 191 0.62 9.98 -17.88
N LEU A 192 0.62 8.97 -18.77
CA LEU A 192 0.48 7.57 -18.38
C LEU A 192 1.82 6.97 -17.95
N ASN A 193 1.77 6.00 -17.06
CA ASN A 193 2.88 5.13 -16.69
C ASN A 193 3.18 4.08 -17.78
N ILE A 194 3.42 4.52 -19.02
CA ILE A 194 3.55 3.65 -20.20
C ILE A 194 4.62 2.57 -19.97
N VAL A 195 5.76 2.94 -19.39
CA VAL A 195 6.86 2.00 -19.14
C VAL A 195 6.42 0.92 -18.15
N GLY A 196 5.77 1.31 -17.06
CA GLY A 196 5.24 0.38 -16.05
C GLY A 196 4.19 -0.54 -16.65
N LEU A 197 3.26 -0.01 -17.42
CA LEU A 197 2.20 -0.78 -18.07
C LEU A 197 2.76 -1.81 -19.05
N ARG A 198 3.70 -1.43 -19.92
CA ARG A 198 4.37 -2.36 -20.86
C ARG A 198 5.11 -3.49 -20.12
N ARG A 199 5.82 -3.19 -19.04
CA ARG A 199 6.51 -4.20 -18.22
C ARG A 199 5.55 -5.19 -17.56
N ARG A 200 4.29 -4.78 -17.36
CA ARG A 200 3.22 -5.60 -16.80
C ARG A 200 2.37 -6.30 -17.89
N GLY A 201 2.77 -6.23 -19.17
CA GLY A 201 2.15 -6.95 -20.28
C GLY A 201 0.92 -6.28 -20.89
N PHE A 202 0.68 -4.99 -20.61
CA PHE A 202 -0.41 -4.27 -21.30
C PHE A 202 -0.09 -4.12 -22.77
N SER A 203 -1.06 -4.43 -23.63
CA SER A 203 -0.93 -4.26 -25.08
C SER A 203 -0.93 -2.78 -25.46
N LYS A 204 -0.51 -2.49 -26.68
CA LYS A 204 -0.56 -1.14 -27.22
C LYS A 204 -1.99 -0.61 -27.24
N GLU A 205 -2.93 -1.44 -27.66
CA GLU A 205 -4.36 -1.10 -27.77
C GLU A 205 -4.95 -0.76 -26.40
N GLN A 206 -4.60 -1.51 -25.35
CA GLN A 206 -5.02 -1.21 -23.98
C GLN A 206 -4.45 0.14 -23.52
N ILE A 207 -3.15 0.41 -23.76
CA ILE A 207 -2.51 1.67 -23.39
C ILE A 207 -3.12 2.83 -24.16
N ASP A 208 -3.39 2.68 -25.45
CA ASP A 208 -4.02 3.72 -26.28
C ASP A 208 -5.46 4.00 -25.80
N LEU A 209 -6.19 2.98 -25.37
CA LEU A 209 -7.53 3.13 -24.80
C LEU A 209 -7.51 3.87 -23.46
N ILE A 210 -6.61 3.50 -22.55
CA ILE A 210 -6.39 4.21 -21.28
C ILE A 210 -6.04 5.67 -21.54
N HIS A 211 -5.16 5.95 -22.52
CA HIS A 211 -4.78 7.30 -22.91
C HIS A 211 -5.98 8.10 -23.40
N ASN A 212 -6.79 7.53 -24.30
CA ASN A 212 -7.98 8.20 -24.82
C ASN A 212 -9.01 8.46 -23.72
N THR A 213 -9.14 7.57 -22.74
CA THR A 213 -10.01 7.77 -21.58
C THR A 213 -9.60 9.01 -20.80
N TYR A 214 -8.31 9.16 -20.43
CA TYR A 214 -7.82 10.35 -19.72
C TYR A 214 -7.90 11.61 -20.56
N ARG A 215 -7.65 11.51 -21.87
CA ARG A 215 -7.81 12.65 -22.79
C ARG A 215 -9.24 13.19 -22.77
N LEU A 216 -10.25 12.33 -22.79
CA LEU A 216 -11.64 12.76 -22.71
C LEU A 216 -11.98 13.30 -21.30
N LEU A 217 -11.57 12.62 -20.23
CA LEU A 217 -11.85 13.03 -18.86
C LEU A 217 -11.29 14.42 -18.53
N TYR A 218 -10.14 14.81 -19.11
CA TYR A 218 -9.45 16.05 -18.72
C TYR A 218 -9.60 17.19 -19.71
N ASN A 219 -10.01 16.93 -20.95
CA ASN A 219 -10.19 17.95 -21.99
C ASN A 219 -11.66 18.37 -22.20
N THR A 220 -12.62 17.72 -21.55
CA THR A 220 -14.01 18.17 -21.44
C THR A 220 -14.18 19.11 -20.24
N GLY A 221 -15.16 19.98 -20.23
CA GLY A 221 -15.33 21.03 -19.23
C GLY A 221 -15.30 20.53 -17.78
N THR A 222 -16.20 19.61 -17.41
CA THR A 222 -16.27 19.00 -16.08
C THR A 222 -15.93 17.50 -16.13
N LEU A 223 -15.54 16.92 -14.98
CA LEU A 223 -15.33 15.46 -14.90
C LEU A 223 -16.61 14.68 -15.26
N LYS A 224 -17.77 15.20 -14.89
CA LYS A 224 -19.05 14.57 -15.21
C LYS A 224 -19.27 14.49 -16.72
N GLU A 225 -19.09 15.59 -17.43
CA GLU A 225 -19.17 15.63 -18.89
C GLU A 225 -18.12 14.71 -19.53
N GLY A 226 -16.90 14.67 -18.97
CA GLY A 226 -15.86 13.75 -19.44
C GLY A 226 -16.24 12.28 -19.29
N ILE A 227 -16.83 11.89 -18.16
CA ILE A 227 -17.33 10.54 -17.91
C ILE A 227 -18.45 10.17 -18.92
N GLU A 228 -19.40 11.08 -19.14
CA GLU A 228 -20.49 10.88 -20.11
C GLU A 228 -19.94 10.68 -21.54
N GLU A 229 -18.94 11.50 -21.91
CA GLU A 229 -18.31 11.38 -23.23
C GLU A 229 -17.50 10.10 -23.40
N VAL A 230 -16.78 9.64 -22.36
CA VAL A 230 -16.09 8.35 -22.35
C VAL A 230 -17.10 7.22 -22.56
N ARG A 231 -18.19 7.20 -21.79
CA ARG A 231 -19.24 6.16 -21.92
C ARG A 231 -19.89 6.11 -23.27
N LYS A 232 -20.00 7.26 -23.93
CA LYS A 232 -20.63 7.40 -25.26
C LYS A 232 -19.69 6.96 -26.40
N THR A 233 -18.39 7.17 -26.25
CA THR A 233 -17.45 7.09 -27.39
C THR A 233 -16.44 5.93 -27.30
N LEU A 234 -16.14 5.42 -26.09
CA LEU A 234 -15.14 4.37 -25.92
C LEU A 234 -15.76 3.01 -25.53
N PRO A 235 -15.12 1.89 -25.93
CA PRO A 235 -15.53 0.58 -25.45
C PRO A 235 -15.31 0.47 -23.94
N MET A 236 -16.29 -0.05 -23.21
CA MET A 236 -16.27 -0.23 -21.76
C MET A 236 -15.50 -1.50 -21.39
N THR A 237 -14.18 -1.44 -21.49
CA THR A 237 -13.29 -2.51 -21.01
C THR A 237 -13.06 -2.38 -19.51
N LYS A 238 -12.48 -3.43 -18.89
CA LYS A 238 -12.17 -3.42 -17.46
C LYS A 238 -11.28 -2.23 -17.05
N GLU A 239 -10.37 -1.78 -17.92
CA GLU A 239 -9.49 -0.65 -17.67
C GLU A 239 -10.28 0.67 -17.66
N VAL A 240 -11.18 0.85 -18.61
CA VAL A 240 -12.04 2.05 -18.69
C VAL A 240 -13.01 2.08 -17.52
N GLU A 241 -13.67 0.98 -17.23
CA GLU A 241 -14.58 0.87 -16.08
C GLU A 241 -13.87 1.16 -14.75
N TYR A 242 -12.65 0.63 -14.57
CA TYR A 242 -11.85 0.89 -13.38
C TYR A 242 -11.52 2.37 -13.24
N ILE A 243 -11.09 3.06 -14.32
CA ILE A 243 -10.83 4.50 -14.29
C ILE A 243 -12.09 5.28 -13.92
N LEU A 244 -13.22 4.99 -14.59
CA LEU A 244 -14.47 5.70 -14.33
C LEU A 244 -14.97 5.48 -12.89
N ASN A 245 -14.96 4.24 -12.42
CA ASN A 245 -15.36 3.92 -11.04
C ASN A 245 -14.48 4.64 -10.02
N PHE A 246 -13.16 4.65 -10.24
CA PHE A 246 -12.23 5.37 -9.37
C PHE A 246 -12.56 6.88 -9.30
N VAL A 247 -12.80 7.50 -10.46
CA VAL A 247 -13.12 8.94 -10.54
C VAL A 247 -14.47 9.26 -9.89
N GLU A 248 -15.48 8.41 -10.10
CA GLU A 248 -16.83 8.60 -9.55
C GLU A 248 -16.91 8.39 -8.04
N THR A 249 -16.09 7.47 -7.51
CA THR A 249 -16.08 7.13 -6.07
C THR A 249 -15.08 7.96 -5.26
N SER A 250 -14.24 8.76 -5.90
CA SER A 250 -13.24 9.59 -5.23
C SER A 250 -13.90 10.58 -4.26
N GLN A 251 -13.47 10.51 -3.00
CA GLN A 251 -13.97 11.39 -1.93
C GLN A 251 -13.12 12.64 -1.74
N ARG A 252 -11.85 12.58 -2.11
CA ARG A 252 -10.90 13.69 -1.96
C ARG A 252 -10.73 14.52 -3.22
N GLY A 253 -11.44 14.16 -4.31
CA GLY A 253 -11.17 14.66 -5.64
C GLY A 253 -9.88 14.09 -6.20
N ILE A 254 -9.73 14.14 -7.51
CA ILE A 254 -8.56 13.60 -8.22
C ILE A 254 -7.60 14.70 -8.69
N ILE A 255 -6.31 14.39 -8.77
CA ILE A 255 -5.33 15.24 -9.45
C ILE A 255 -5.60 15.30 -10.96
N ARG A 256 -5.27 16.44 -11.58
CA ARG A 256 -5.37 16.67 -13.04
C ARG A 256 -4.09 17.23 -13.61
#